data_fe4a49b37a5ffaa8aa543603afb941f7
#
_entry.id   fe4a49b37a5ffaa8aa543603afb941f7
#
_cell.length_a   1.000
_cell.length_b   1.000
_cell.length_c   1.000
_cell.angle_alpha   90.00
_cell.angle_beta   90.00
_cell.angle_gamma   90.00
#
_symmetry.space_group_name_H-M   'P 1'
#
loop_
_entity.id
_entity.type
_entity.pdbx_description
1 polymer ?
#
loop_
_entity_poly.entity_id
_entity_poly.type
_entity_poly.pdbx_seq_one_letter_code
_entity_poly.pdbx_strand_id
1 'polypeptide(L)'
;MDTAIPTRSGIICTPEEYAASLNSSSLIRCLTRADSIGLTITSQAGLLSLVAVLYVFIIIIRNAIYRSRRRSMRKWHIFQEPMDILMLSLFIADALQAIGAVMDLKWIGTGQVEAGQFCSAQGIIQQLGEVNVAITTGIIALYTFIGVWMGRGIRSNKITGAVVGAAWFLVALLTLLGAVLNRGSGKGYERPTPYWCWIGEPYLKWRIFGEYMWFWMTLLVSIATYIPLYLWSRGNINFDNASWWKFTIQRADHSEGLRGIRRRSLIMLLYPGIYCCVILPVSVVRWIGFVQERGGHSDHVPPAASFASVAIFGLSGACNAILLLTTRPEAGLFSRLNRDDMGLAPASPPLQPKEFAASGSNINADEEHELGRLPSR
;
A
#
# COMPACT_ATOMS: atom_id res chain seq x y z
N MET A 1 -18.77 -49.49 21.66
CA MET A 1 -17.46 -48.85 21.96
C MET A 1 -17.67 -47.37 21.73
N ASP A 2 -18.06 -46.68 22.79
CA ASP A 2 -18.23 -45.22 22.75
C ASP A 2 -16.84 -44.61 22.67
N THR A 3 -16.44 -44.25 21.44
CA THR A 3 -15.28 -43.38 21.25
C THR A 3 -15.70 -42.02 21.83
N ALA A 4 -15.36 -41.79 23.09
CA ALA A 4 -15.44 -40.49 23.70
C ALA A 4 -14.67 -39.50 22.85
N ILE A 5 -15.39 -38.77 22.01
CA ILE A 5 -14.88 -37.63 21.27
C ILE A 5 -14.33 -36.70 22.36
N PRO A 6 -13.07 -36.29 22.28
CA PRO A 6 -12.56 -35.37 23.26
C PRO A 6 -13.41 -34.10 23.19
N THR A 7 -14.36 -33.97 24.11
CA THR A 7 -15.08 -32.73 24.41
C THR A 7 -14.06 -31.73 24.94
N ARG A 8 -13.12 -31.35 24.10
CA ARG A 8 -12.28 -30.17 24.35
C ARG A 8 -13.25 -28.99 24.30
N SER A 9 -13.51 -28.45 25.44
CA SER A 9 -14.21 -27.19 25.61
C SER A 9 -13.67 -26.16 24.63
N GLY A 10 -14.33 -26.00 23.47
CA GLY A 10 -13.90 -25.05 22.44
C GLY A 10 -14.22 -25.43 21.01
N ILE A 11 -14.73 -26.64 20.71
CA ILE A 11 -15.22 -26.98 19.36
C ILE A 11 -16.72 -26.73 19.36
N ILE A 12 -17.20 -25.85 18.48
CA ILE A 12 -18.61 -25.48 18.36
C ILE A 12 -19.36 -26.42 17.41
N CYS A 13 -18.63 -27.14 16.53
CA CYS A 13 -19.20 -28.14 15.62
C CYS A 13 -19.84 -29.34 16.34
N THR A 14 -20.84 -29.93 15.69
CA THR A 14 -21.33 -31.25 16.12
C THR A 14 -20.23 -32.30 15.94
N PRO A 15 -20.31 -33.44 16.67
CA PRO A 15 -19.34 -34.52 16.51
C PRO A 15 -19.20 -35.04 15.07
N GLU A 16 -20.30 -35.07 14.33
CA GLU A 16 -20.34 -35.49 12.92
C GLU A 16 -19.65 -34.48 11.99
N GLU A 17 -19.90 -33.19 12.19
CA GLU A 17 -19.25 -32.13 11.44
C GLU A 17 -17.75 -32.08 11.72
N TYR A 18 -17.34 -32.31 12.99
CA TYR A 18 -15.93 -32.38 13.34
C TYR A 18 -15.22 -33.56 12.66
N ALA A 19 -15.84 -34.74 12.69
CA ALA A 19 -15.30 -35.91 12.01
C ALA A 19 -15.21 -35.71 10.49
N ALA A 20 -16.23 -35.07 9.88
CA ALA A 20 -16.23 -34.71 8.46
C ALA A 20 -15.15 -33.68 8.14
N SER A 21 -14.89 -32.73 9.04
CA SER A 21 -13.91 -31.65 8.84
C SER A 21 -12.45 -32.13 8.82
N LEU A 22 -12.17 -33.31 9.36
CA LEU A 22 -10.83 -33.90 9.34
C LEU A 22 -10.44 -34.44 7.95
N ASN A 23 -11.41 -34.66 7.07
CA ASN A 23 -11.14 -35.08 5.71
C ASN A 23 -10.67 -33.91 4.84
N SER A 24 -9.60 -34.07 4.10
CA SER A 24 -9.01 -33.04 3.20
C SER A 24 -9.98 -32.62 2.06
N SER A 25 -11.00 -33.41 1.77
CA SER A 25 -12.05 -33.13 0.77
C SER A 25 -13.26 -32.37 1.36
N SER A 26 -13.29 -32.14 2.66
CA SER A 26 -14.42 -31.54 3.35
C SER A 26 -14.66 -30.09 2.91
N LEU A 27 -15.93 -29.73 2.76
CA LEU A 27 -16.39 -28.34 2.48
C LEU A 27 -16.62 -27.53 3.77
N ILE A 28 -16.46 -28.17 4.93
CA ILE A 28 -16.62 -27.57 6.25
C ILE A 28 -15.35 -27.83 7.04
N ARG A 29 -14.84 -26.79 7.70
CA ARG A 29 -13.70 -26.90 8.61
C ARG A 29 -14.08 -26.34 9.97
N CYS A 30 -14.09 -27.20 10.99
CA CYS A 30 -14.34 -26.80 12.36
C CYS A 30 -13.14 -26.07 12.96
N LEU A 31 -13.39 -24.99 13.68
CA LEU A 31 -12.39 -24.19 14.37
C LEU A 31 -12.23 -24.64 15.81
N THR A 32 -10.99 -24.83 16.24
CA THR A 32 -10.68 -25.00 17.67
C THR A 32 -10.73 -23.66 18.39
N ARG A 33 -10.74 -23.68 19.72
CA ARG A 33 -10.63 -22.45 20.52
C ARG A 33 -9.35 -21.65 20.19
N ALA A 34 -8.24 -22.34 19.95
CA ALA A 34 -6.99 -21.70 19.56
C ALA A 34 -7.09 -21.04 18.19
N ASP A 35 -7.75 -21.70 17.22
CA ASP A 35 -7.97 -21.13 15.88
C ASP A 35 -8.87 -19.89 15.94
N SER A 36 -9.92 -19.91 16.76
CA SER A 36 -10.81 -18.77 16.97
C SER A 36 -10.08 -17.57 17.60
N ILE A 37 -9.16 -17.81 18.54
CA ILE A 37 -8.29 -16.76 19.09
C ILE A 37 -7.37 -16.20 18.00
N GLY A 38 -6.73 -17.07 17.21
CA GLY A 38 -5.87 -16.66 16.10
C GLY A 38 -6.62 -15.81 15.06
N LEU A 39 -7.82 -16.25 14.63
CA LEU A 39 -8.70 -15.50 13.75
C LEU A 39 -9.15 -14.16 14.36
N THR A 40 -9.36 -14.09 15.66
CA THR A 40 -9.68 -12.82 16.32
C THR A 40 -8.54 -11.83 16.19
N ILE A 41 -7.29 -12.27 16.35
CA ILE A 41 -6.11 -11.40 16.18
C ILE A 41 -6.00 -10.92 14.74
N THR A 42 -6.20 -11.80 13.75
CA THR A 42 -6.14 -11.42 12.33
C THR A 42 -7.26 -10.46 11.94
N SER A 43 -8.48 -10.71 12.41
CA SER A 43 -9.63 -9.81 12.20
C SER A 43 -9.43 -8.45 12.84
N GLN A 44 -8.83 -8.37 14.04
CA GLN A 44 -8.50 -7.11 14.71
C GLN A 44 -7.44 -6.32 13.93
N ALA A 45 -6.41 -6.99 13.41
CA ALA A 45 -5.42 -6.36 12.53
C ALA A 45 -6.07 -5.78 11.27
N GLY A 46 -6.97 -6.54 10.63
CA GLY A 46 -7.76 -6.07 9.49
C GLY A 46 -8.67 -4.90 9.83
N LEU A 47 -9.35 -4.95 10.99
CA LEU A 47 -10.22 -3.87 11.44
C LEU A 47 -9.43 -2.57 11.71
N LEU A 48 -8.26 -2.68 12.33
CA LEU A 48 -7.37 -1.54 12.55
C LEU A 48 -6.92 -0.91 11.22
N SER A 49 -6.56 -1.73 10.24
CA SER A 49 -6.25 -1.28 8.89
C SER A 49 -7.46 -0.61 8.21
N LEU A 50 -8.64 -1.20 8.32
CA LEU A 50 -9.86 -0.65 7.74
C LEU A 50 -10.17 0.75 8.31
N VAL A 51 -10.11 0.91 9.63
CA VAL A 51 -10.33 2.20 10.29
C VAL A 51 -9.30 3.23 9.84
N ALA A 52 -8.02 2.87 9.76
CA ALA A 52 -6.97 3.76 9.31
C ALA A 52 -7.17 4.20 7.85
N VAL A 53 -7.52 3.28 6.97
CA VAL A 53 -7.80 3.55 5.54
C VAL A 53 -9.06 4.40 5.38
N LEU A 54 -10.14 4.11 6.11
CA LEU A 54 -11.35 4.93 6.10
C LEU A 54 -11.07 6.36 6.56
N TYR A 55 -10.21 6.55 7.55
CA TYR A 55 -9.78 7.89 7.97
C TYR A 55 -9.07 8.63 6.82
N VAL A 56 -8.22 7.96 6.06
CA VAL A 56 -7.58 8.53 4.87
C VAL A 56 -8.63 8.90 3.81
N PHE A 57 -9.64 8.05 3.55
CA PHE A 57 -10.73 8.38 2.63
C PHE A 57 -11.55 9.59 3.07
N ILE A 58 -11.81 9.73 4.37
CA ILE A 58 -12.48 10.93 4.92
C ILE A 58 -11.67 12.19 4.60
N ILE A 59 -10.34 12.15 4.75
CA ILE A 59 -9.46 13.28 4.38
C ILE A 59 -9.56 13.58 2.89
N ILE A 60 -9.48 12.55 2.03
CA ILE A 60 -9.58 12.69 0.57
C ILE A 60 -10.90 13.35 0.17
N ILE A 61 -12.02 12.81 0.66
CA ILE A 61 -13.37 13.28 0.35
C ILE A 61 -13.54 14.74 0.82
N ARG A 62 -13.13 15.04 2.06
CA ARG A 62 -13.17 16.40 2.59
C ARG A 62 -12.40 17.37 1.71
N ASN A 63 -11.17 17.00 1.32
CA ASN A 63 -10.32 17.85 0.50
C ASN A 63 -10.89 18.00 -0.91
N ALA A 64 -11.44 16.94 -1.50
CA ALA A 64 -12.09 16.99 -2.80
C ALA A 64 -13.32 17.91 -2.80
N ILE A 65 -14.18 17.81 -1.78
CA ILE A 65 -15.36 18.69 -1.61
C ILE A 65 -14.92 20.13 -1.43
N TYR A 66 -13.94 20.39 -0.56
CA TYR A 66 -13.45 21.73 -0.31
C TYR A 66 -12.90 22.39 -1.57
N ARG A 67 -12.08 21.68 -2.33
CA ARG A 67 -11.51 22.15 -3.60
C ARG A 67 -12.58 22.35 -4.67
N SER A 68 -13.58 21.49 -4.72
CA SER A 68 -14.72 21.61 -5.65
C SER A 68 -15.56 22.86 -5.37
N ARG A 69 -15.75 23.23 -4.09
CA ARG A 69 -16.52 24.42 -3.69
C ARG A 69 -15.79 25.74 -3.96
N ARG A 70 -14.45 25.76 -3.93
CA ARG A 70 -13.62 26.94 -4.21
C ARG A 70 -13.35 27.17 -5.72
N ARG A 71 -14.21 26.72 -6.61
CA ARG A 71 -14.10 26.89 -8.05
C ARG A 71 -14.08 28.37 -8.43
N SER A 72 -12.89 28.97 -8.51
CA SER A 72 -12.63 30.14 -9.32
C SER A 72 -11.84 29.70 -10.56
N MET A 73 -12.51 29.71 -11.71
CA MET A 73 -12.05 29.89 -13.10
C MET A 73 -10.82 29.14 -13.64
N ARG A 74 -10.12 28.27 -12.92
CA ARG A 74 -8.96 27.56 -13.46
C ARG A 74 -9.28 26.07 -13.63
N LYS A 75 -8.91 25.47 -14.75
CA LYS A 75 -9.08 24.05 -15.07
C LYS A 75 -8.58 23.18 -13.90
N TRP A 76 -9.51 22.68 -13.11
CA TRP A 76 -9.19 21.91 -11.91
C TRP A 76 -9.08 20.43 -12.27
N HIS A 77 -7.93 19.82 -11.96
CA HIS A 77 -7.76 18.39 -12.00
C HIS A 77 -7.79 17.86 -10.56
N ILE A 78 -8.59 16.83 -10.31
CA ILE A 78 -8.71 16.16 -9.00
C ILE A 78 -7.33 15.63 -8.57
N PHE A 79 -6.64 15.03 -9.51
CA PHE A 79 -5.29 14.49 -9.33
C PHE A 79 -4.27 15.48 -9.87
N GLN A 80 -3.45 16.02 -8.99
CA GLN A 80 -2.40 16.98 -9.37
C GLN A 80 -1.14 16.25 -9.81
N GLU A 81 -0.82 15.13 -9.16
CA GLU A 81 0.35 14.31 -9.43
C GLU A 81 -0.05 12.87 -9.75
N PRO A 82 0.72 12.18 -10.62
CA PRO A 82 0.51 10.75 -10.88
C PRO A 82 0.56 9.89 -9.61
N MET A 83 1.33 10.31 -8.61
CA MET A 83 1.43 9.62 -7.33
C MET A 83 0.10 9.62 -6.55
N ASP A 84 -0.76 10.65 -6.71
CA ASP A 84 -2.08 10.67 -6.08
C ASP A 84 -2.96 9.51 -6.55
N ILE A 85 -2.86 9.15 -7.85
CA ILE A 85 -3.59 8.02 -8.45
C ILE A 85 -3.10 6.70 -7.88
N LEU A 86 -1.78 6.53 -7.78
CA LEU A 86 -1.16 5.32 -7.22
C LEU A 86 -1.53 5.14 -5.75
N MET A 87 -1.46 6.20 -4.95
CA MET A 87 -1.84 6.15 -3.55
C MET A 87 -3.33 5.84 -3.36
N LEU A 88 -4.20 6.45 -4.17
CA LEU A 88 -5.63 6.14 -4.12
C LEU A 88 -5.89 4.67 -4.46
N SER A 89 -5.23 4.13 -5.51
CA SER A 89 -5.30 2.71 -5.86
C SER A 89 -4.85 1.82 -4.71
N LEU A 90 -3.73 2.17 -4.06
CA LEU A 90 -3.20 1.42 -2.91
C LEU A 90 -4.22 1.38 -1.77
N PHE A 91 -4.81 2.52 -1.39
CA PHE A 91 -5.81 2.55 -0.30
C PHE A 91 -7.12 1.84 -0.64
N ILE A 92 -7.54 1.83 -1.92
CA ILE A 92 -8.70 1.02 -2.33
C ILE A 92 -8.38 -0.46 -2.17
N ALA A 93 -7.20 -0.89 -2.56
CA ALA A 93 -6.75 -2.27 -2.42
C ALA A 93 -6.58 -2.68 -0.95
N ASP A 94 -5.95 -1.82 -0.11
CA ASP A 94 -5.85 -2.02 1.34
C ASP A 94 -7.24 -2.13 2.01
N ALA A 95 -8.24 -1.34 1.55
CA ALA A 95 -9.60 -1.45 2.05
C ALA A 95 -10.24 -2.80 1.74
N LEU A 96 -10.07 -3.31 0.50
CA LEU A 96 -10.59 -4.64 0.14
C LEU A 96 -9.91 -5.74 0.94
N GLN A 97 -8.58 -5.71 1.08
CA GLN A 97 -7.84 -6.65 1.92
C GLN A 97 -8.35 -6.63 3.37
N ALA A 98 -8.52 -5.45 3.94
CA ALA A 98 -9.02 -5.28 5.30
C ALA A 98 -10.46 -5.79 5.47
N ILE A 99 -11.34 -5.56 4.47
CA ILE A 99 -12.71 -6.10 4.47
C ILE A 99 -12.66 -7.62 4.45
N GLY A 100 -11.81 -8.24 3.62
CA GLY A 100 -11.63 -9.69 3.58
C GLY A 100 -11.24 -10.27 4.96
N ALA A 101 -10.30 -9.62 5.66
CA ALA A 101 -9.90 -10.02 7.01
C ALA A 101 -11.02 -9.82 8.06
N VAL A 102 -11.82 -8.77 7.94
CA VAL A 102 -12.98 -8.53 8.84
C VAL A 102 -14.08 -9.57 8.61
N MET A 103 -14.21 -10.13 7.41
CA MET A 103 -15.18 -11.21 7.13
C MET A 103 -14.91 -12.47 7.95
N ASP A 104 -13.72 -12.68 8.50
CA ASP A 104 -13.39 -13.77 9.42
C ASP A 104 -14.24 -13.75 10.71
N LEU A 105 -14.82 -12.60 11.07
CA LEU A 105 -15.74 -12.48 12.22
C LEU A 105 -16.95 -13.43 12.11
N LYS A 106 -17.42 -13.72 10.90
CA LYS A 106 -18.47 -14.71 10.69
C LYS A 106 -18.03 -16.08 11.17
N TRP A 107 -16.81 -16.49 10.78
CA TRP A 107 -16.28 -17.81 11.11
C TRP A 107 -16.01 -17.97 12.61
N ILE A 108 -15.58 -16.89 13.26
CA ILE A 108 -15.44 -16.85 14.72
C ILE A 108 -16.79 -17.06 15.39
N GLY A 109 -17.84 -16.38 14.88
CA GLY A 109 -19.19 -16.46 15.44
C GLY A 109 -19.88 -17.81 15.22
N THR A 110 -19.62 -18.47 14.05
CA THR A 110 -20.20 -19.79 13.73
C THR A 110 -19.35 -20.96 14.25
N GLY A 111 -18.08 -20.72 14.61
CA GLY A 111 -17.13 -21.76 15.03
C GLY A 111 -16.68 -22.69 13.91
N GLN A 112 -17.05 -22.41 12.68
CA GLN A 112 -16.68 -23.21 11.52
C GLN A 112 -16.55 -22.35 10.26
N VAL A 113 -15.68 -22.79 9.34
CA VAL A 113 -15.54 -22.22 8.01
C VAL A 113 -16.25 -23.16 7.03
N GLU A 114 -17.22 -22.66 6.29
CA GLU A 114 -18.02 -23.44 5.35
C GLU A 114 -17.90 -22.90 3.93
N ALA A 115 -17.83 -23.80 2.94
CA ALA A 115 -17.90 -23.43 1.54
C ALA A 115 -19.32 -22.91 1.20
N GLY A 116 -19.38 -21.84 0.42
CA GLY A 116 -20.65 -21.24 0.01
C GLY A 116 -20.46 -19.84 -0.57
N GLN A 117 -21.53 -19.12 -0.80
CA GLN A 117 -21.48 -17.80 -1.42
C GLN A 117 -20.65 -16.79 -0.61
N PHE A 118 -20.77 -16.81 0.72
CA PHE A 118 -19.98 -15.93 1.58
C PHE A 118 -18.48 -16.28 1.54
N CYS A 119 -18.15 -17.58 1.51
CA CYS A 119 -16.81 -18.08 1.37
C CYS A 119 -16.18 -17.62 0.03
N SER A 120 -16.93 -17.77 -1.06
CA SER A 120 -16.48 -17.30 -2.37
C SER A 120 -16.31 -15.76 -2.41
N ALA A 121 -17.23 -15.03 -1.80
CA ALA A 121 -17.10 -13.57 -1.70
C ALA A 121 -15.85 -13.16 -0.92
N GLN A 122 -15.56 -13.84 0.21
CA GLN A 122 -14.36 -13.59 1.00
C GLN A 122 -13.10 -13.84 0.17
N GLY A 123 -12.98 -15.01 -0.46
CA GLY A 123 -11.81 -15.37 -1.26
C GLY A 123 -11.57 -14.41 -2.42
N ILE A 124 -12.63 -14.00 -3.13
CA ILE A 124 -12.56 -13.02 -4.23
C ILE A 124 -12.12 -11.64 -3.72
N ILE A 125 -12.72 -11.14 -2.63
CA ILE A 125 -12.40 -9.82 -2.07
C ILE A 125 -10.96 -9.78 -1.58
N GLN A 126 -10.50 -10.83 -0.88
CA GLN A 126 -9.12 -10.93 -0.42
C GLN A 126 -8.15 -10.95 -1.60
N GLN A 127 -8.38 -11.81 -2.60
CA GLN A 127 -7.50 -11.90 -3.77
C GLN A 127 -7.44 -10.56 -4.53
N LEU A 128 -8.58 -9.89 -4.74
CA LEU A 128 -8.61 -8.57 -5.37
C LEU A 128 -7.83 -7.53 -4.56
N GLY A 129 -7.98 -7.52 -3.25
CA GLY A 129 -7.26 -6.60 -2.37
C GLY A 129 -5.76 -6.87 -2.34
N GLU A 130 -5.38 -8.06 -1.93
CA GLU A 130 -3.98 -8.45 -1.68
C GLU A 130 -3.10 -8.34 -2.92
N VAL A 131 -3.59 -8.83 -4.08
CA VAL A 131 -2.84 -8.76 -5.34
C VAL A 131 -2.71 -7.32 -5.85
N ASN A 132 -3.77 -6.50 -5.71
CA ASN A 132 -3.67 -5.09 -6.10
C ASN A 132 -2.78 -4.27 -5.16
N VAL A 133 -2.73 -4.57 -3.85
CA VAL A 133 -1.73 -3.98 -2.92
C VAL A 133 -0.33 -4.30 -3.43
N ALA A 134 -0.07 -5.57 -3.77
CA ALA A 134 1.23 -5.99 -4.28
C ALA A 134 1.61 -5.25 -5.57
N ILE A 135 0.78 -5.33 -6.60
CA ILE A 135 1.07 -4.72 -7.92
C ILE A 135 1.21 -3.20 -7.79
N THR A 136 0.31 -2.54 -7.06
CA THR A 136 0.37 -1.07 -6.88
C THR A 136 1.65 -0.67 -6.15
N THR A 137 2.06 -1.42 -5.12
CA THR A 137 3.33 -1.18 -4.41
C THR A 137 4.53 -1.36 -5.34
N GLY A 138 4.53 -2.40 -6.18
CA GLY A 138 5.56 -2.61 -7.19
C GLY A 138 5.64 -1.45 -8.20
N ILE A 139 4.48 -0.95 -8.65
CA ILE A 139 4.40 0.23 -9.53
C ILE A 139 4.95 1.47 -8.82
N ILE A 140 4.62 1.70 -7.55
CA ILE A 140 5.16 2.81 -6.75
C ILE A 140 6.67 2.71 -6.63
N ALA A 141 7.22 1.51 -6.39
CA ALA A 141 8.66 1.28 -6.32
C ALA A 141 9.36 1.63 -7.64
N LEU A 142 8.84 1.13 -8.76
CA LEU A 142 9.34 1.45 -10.10
C LEU A 142 9.21 2.93 -10.45
N TYR A 143 8.04 3.53 -10.17
CA TYR A 143 7.80 4.95 -10.42
C TYR A 143 8.80 5.82 -9.66
N THR A 144 9.03 5.51 -8.40
CA THR A 144 9.99 6.24 -7.55
C THR A 144 11.42 6.03 -8.05
N PHE A 145 11.78 4.80 -8.41
CA PHE A 145 13.09 4.49 -8.96
C PHE A 145 13.36 5.25 -10.26
N ILE A 146 12.46 5.18 -11.23
CA ILE A 146 12.59 5.88 -12.51
C ILE A 146 12.67 7.39 -12.30
N GLY A 147 11.82 7.95 -11.42
CA GLY A 147 11.80 9.38 -11.10
C GLY A 147 13.12 9.89 -10.54
N VAL A 148 13.73 9.12 -9.64
CA VAL A 148 15.00 9.48 -8.99
C VAL A 148 16.18 9.19 -9.91
N TRP A 149 16.21 8.01 -10.55
CA TRP A 149 17.33 7.55 -11.37
C TRP A 149 17.47 8.33 -12.68
N MET A 150 16.38 8.56 -13.38
CA MET A 150 16.39 9.28 -14.65
C MET A 150 16.25 10.79 -14.49
N GLY A 151 15.99 11.30 -13.28
CA GLY A 151 15.69 12.72 -13.05
C GLY A 151 14.45 13.23 -13.79
N ARG A 152 13.71 12.33 -14.44
CA ARG A 152 12.51 12.61 -15.25
C ARG A 152 11.40 11.67 -14.80
N GLY A 153 10.57 12.11 -13.89
CA GLY A 153 9.36 11.36 -13.51
C GLY A 153 8.34 11.32 -14.65
N ILE A 154 7.57 10.23 -14.72
CA ILE A 154 6.38 10.15 -15.58
C ILE A 154 5.38 11.20 -15.08
N ARG A 155 5.18 12.27 -15.84
CA ARG A 155 4.29 13.39 -15.43
C ARG A 155 2.86 13.25 -15.94
N SER A 156 2.55 12.19 -16.67
CA SER A 156 1.24 12.01 -17.29
C SER A 156 0.28 11.24 -16.39
N ASN A 157 -0.72 11.91 -15.83
CA ASN A 157 -1.81 11.28 -15.07
C ASN A 157 -2.59 10.26 -15.92
N LYS A 158 -2.68 10.47 -17.25
CA LYS A 158 -3.37 9.54 -18.17
C LYS A 158 -2.63 8.20 -18.26
N ILE A 159 -1.31 8.23 -18.38
CA ILE A 159 -0.48 7.01 -18.43
C ILE A 159 -0.59 6.25 -17.11
N THR A 160 -0.44 6.95 -15.98
CA THR A 160 -0.55 6.33 -14.65
C THR A 160 -1.94 5.74 -14.43
N GLY A 161 -3.00 6.47 -14.82
CA GLY A 161 -4.38 5.96 -14.75
C GLY A 161 -4.60 4.73 -15.63
N ALA A 162 -4.03 4.69 -16.84
CA ALA A 162 -4.11 3.52 -17.72
C ALA A 162 -3.36 2.31 -17.14
N VAL A 163 -2.18 2.51 -16.54
CA VAL A 163 -1.40 1.45 -15.88
C VAL A 163 -2.16 0.87 -14.68
N VAL A 164 -2.71 1.74 -13.82
CA VAL A 164 -3.52 1.32 -12.68
C VAL A 164 -4.78 0.59 -13.15
N GLY A 165 -5.49 1.13 -14.15
CA GLY A 165 -6.68 0.48 -14.72
C GLY A 165 -6.37 -0.88 -15.31
N ALA A 166 -5.26 -1.02 -16.03
CA ALA A 166 -4.80 -2.30 -16.57
C ALA A 166 -4.46 -3.30 -15.45
N ALA A 167 -3.82 -2.86 -14.36
CA ALA A 167 -3.53 -3.71 -13.21
C ALA A 167 -4.81 -4.24 -12.56
N TRP A 168 -5.78 -3.38 -12.27
CA TRP A 168 -7.08 -3.78 -11.72
C TRP A 168 -7.84 -4.73 -12.64
N PHE A 169 -7.85 -4.43 -13.94
CA PHE A 169 -8.48 -5.30 -14.93
C PHE A 169 -7.83 -6.68 -14.99
N LEU A 170 -6.49 -6.75 -14.98
CA LEU A 170 -5.74 -8.01 -14.98
C LEU A 170 -6.07 -8.85 -13.74
N VAL A 171 -6.05 -8.26 -12.55
CA VAL A 171 -6.36 -8.98 -11.31
C VAL A 171 -7.81 -9.46 -11.30
N ALA A 172 -8.76 -8.62 -11.69
CA ALA A 172 -10.16 -9.01 -11.79
C ALA A 172 -10.36 -10.15 -12.81
N LEU A 173 -9.68 -10.09 -13.96
CA LEU A 173 -9.73 -11.13 -14.98
C LEU A 173 -9.18 -12.47 -14.46
N LEU A 174 -8.01 -12.46 -13.78
CA LEU A 174 -7.42 -13.66 -13.21
C LEU A 174 -8.32 -14.28 -12.14
N THR A 175 -8.89 -13.46 -11.25
CA THR A 175 -9.81 -13.90 -10.20
C THR A 175 -11.07 -14.52 -10.82
N LEU A 176 -11.69 -13.85 -11.80
CA LEU A 176 -12.88 -14.34 -12.48
C LEU A 176 -12.61 -15.61 -13.28
N LEU A 177 -11.51 -15.68 -14.03
CA LEU A 177 -11.14 -16.89 -14.79
C LEU A 177 -10.90 -18.07 -13.85
N GLY A 178 -10.22 -17.86 -12.71
CA GLY A 178 -10.03 -18.89 -11.69
C GLY A 178 -11.37 -19.45 -11.20
N ALA A 179 -12.30 -18.59 -10.81
CA ALA A 179 -13.60 -18.95 -10.31
C ALA A 179 -14.49 -19.63 -11.38
N VAL A 180 -14.54 -19.08 -12.61
CA VAL A 180 -15.42 -19.56 -13.69
C VAL A 180 -14.92 -20.88 -14.28
N LEU A 181 -13.63 -20.99 -14.60
CA LEU A 181 -13.07 -22.20 -15.22
C LEU A 181 -13.11 -23.42 -14.29
N ASN A 182 -13.14 -23.21 -12.99
CA ASN A 182 -13.13 -24.28 -12.01
C ASN A 182 -14.51 -24.53 -11.35
N ARG A 183 -15.55 -23.81 -11.76
CA ARG A 183 -16.90 -23.90 -11.19
C ARG A 183 -17.54 -25.30 -11.36
N GLY A 184 -17.21 -26.02 -12.44
CA GLY A 184 -17.77 -27.33 -12.77
C GLY A 184 -17.02 -28.52 -12.17
N SER A 185 -15.92 -28.31 -11.44
CA SER A 185 -15.04 -29.40 -10.97
C SER A 185 -15.60 -30.20 -9.79
N GLY A 186 -16.73 -29.84 -9.22
CA GLY A 186 -17.34 -30.48 -8.04
C GLY A 186 -16.57 -30.29 -6.73
N LYS A 187 -15.35 -29.69 -6.80
CA LYS A 187 -14.45 -29.56 -5.65
C LYS A 187 -14.47 -28.18 -4.98
N GLY A 188 -15.27 -27.24 -5.48
CA GLY A 188 -15.31 -25.85 -5.01
C GLY A 188 -13.97 -25.14 -5.21
N TYR A 189 -13.94 -24.02 -5.94
CA TYR A 189 -12.71 -23.26 -6.20
C TYR A 189 -12.27 -22.48 -4.95
N GLU A 190 -13.16 -21.66 -4.39
CA GLU A 190 -12.99 -21.07 -3.08
C GLU A 190 -13.54 -22.03 -2.01
N ARG A 191 -12.71 -22.33 -1.03
CA ARG A 191 -13.02 -23.30 0.04
C ARG A 191 -12.25 -22.97 1.30
N PRO A 192 -12.62 -23.56 2.45
CA PRO A 192 -11.86 -23.43 3.70
C PRO A 192 -10.39 -23.85 3.52
N THR A 193 -9.40 -22.96 3.92
CA THR A 193 -7.96 -23.19 3.72
C THR A 193 -7.09 -22.71 4.87
N PRO A 194 -6.94 -23.39 5.95
CA PRO A 194 -7.92 -24.14 6.72
C PRO A 194 -8.77 -23.23 7.60
N TYR A 195 -8.37 -21.95 7.84
CA TYR A 195 -8.98 -21.06 8.83
C TYR A 195 -9.90 -20.00 8.25
N TRP A 196 -9.77 -19.72 6.96
CA TRP A 196 -10.58 -18.77 6.17
C TRP A 196 -10.80 -19.30 4.76
N CYS A 197 -11.62 -18.62 4.00
CA CYS A 197 -11.90 -19.01 2.63
C CYS A 197 -10.91 -18.40 1.64
N TRP A 198 -10.33 -19.29 0.80
CA TRP A 198 -9.38 -18.90 -0.24
C TRP A 198 -9.35 -19.96 -1.36
N ILE A 199 -8.47 -19.82 -2.34
CA ILE A 199 -8.28 -20.78 -3.41
C ILE A 199 -7.95 -22.16 -2.84
N GLY A 200 -8.72 -23.20 -3.20
CA GLY A 200 -8.58 -24.55 -2.65
C GLY A 200 -7.26 -25.23 -3.00
N GLU A 201 -6.84 -26.18 -2.15
CA GLU A 201 -5.58 -26.96 -2.34
C GLU A 201 -5.43 -27.61 -3.71
N PRO A 202 -6.50 -28.17 -4.36
CA PRO A 202 -6.38 -28.78 -5.68
C PRO A 202 -5.93 -27.82 -6.78
N TYR A 203 -6.04 -26.50 -6.54
CA TYR A 203 -5.78 -25.46 -7.51
C TYR A 203 -4.46 -24.73 -7.29
N LEU A 204 -3.39 -25.45 -6.94
CA LEU A 204 -2.07 -24.88 -6.65
C LEU A 204 -1.55 -23.94 -7.75
N LYS A 205 -1.78 -24.26 -9.02
CA LYS A 205 -1.40 -23.37 -10.13
C LYS A 205 -2.05 -21.99 -10.02
N TRP A 206 -3.33 -21.96 -9.65
CA TRP A 206 -4.07 -20.72 -9.45
C TRP A 206 -3.63 -19.96 -8.20
N ARG A 207 -3.25 -20.66 -7.12
CA ARG A 207 -2.63 -20.04 -5.95
C ARG A 207 -1.34 -19.32 -6.32
N ILE A 208 -0.47 -19.99 -7.11
CA ILE A 208 0.82 -19.41 -7.52
C ILE A 208 0.60 -18.26 -8.50
N PHE A 209 -0.03 -18.49 -9.65
CA PHE A 209 -0.16 -17.48 -10.71
C PHE A 209 -1.18 -16.40 -10.39
N GLY A 210 -2.23 -16.72 -9.63
CA GLY A 210 -3.27 -15.77 -9.23
C GLY A 210 -2.86 -14.84 -8.11
N GLU A 211 -1.83 -15.18 -7.31
CA GLU A 211 -1.48 -14.40 -6.13
C GLU A 211 0.02 -14.37 -5.84
N TYR A 212 0.67 -15.50 -5.48
CA TYR A 212 2.05 -15.51 -4.97
C TYR A 212 3.09 -15.02 -5.97
N MET A 213 2.89 -15.27 -7.25
CA MET A 213 3.78 -14.76 -8.29
C MET A 213 3.89 -13.23 -8.23
N TRP A 214 2.77 -12.55 -8.02
CA TRP A 214 2.72 -11.09 -7.93
C TRP A 214 3.40 -10.58 -6.65
N PHE A 215 3.22 -11.26 -5.52
CA PHE A 215 3.93 -10.95 -4.28
C PHE A 215 5.43 -11.03 -4.45
N TRP A 216 5.91 -12.14 -5.03
CA TRP A 216 7.35 -12.34 -5.26
C TRP A 216 7.91 -11.38 -6.28
N MET A 217 7.21 -11.11 -7.38
CA MET A 217 7.63 -10.11 -8.35
C MET A 217 7.77 -8.73 -7.71
N THR A 218 6.79 -8.31 -6.93
CA THR A 218 6.84 -7.02 -6.22
C THR A 218 7.98 -6.99 -5.19
N LEU A 219 8.20 -8.07 -4.46
CA LEU A 219 9.31 -8.18 -3.52
C LEU A 219 10.65 -8.02 -4.24
N LEU A 220 10.87 -8.76 -5.32
CA LEU A 220 12.10 -8.69 -6.12
C LEU A 220 12.32 -7.29 -6.72
N VAL A 221 11.28 -6.71 -7.31
CA VAL A 221 11.31 -5.34 -7.84
C VAL A 221 11.63 -4.34 -6.73
N SER A 222 10.99 -4.47 -5.57
CA SER A 222 11.23 -3.58 -4.43
C SER A 222 12.68 -3.67 -3.94
N ILE A 223 13.23 -4.86 -3.80
CA ILE A 223 14.63 -5.07 -3.41
C ILE A 223 15.58 -4.50 -4.47
N ALA A 224 15.33 -4.83 -5.75
CA ALA A 224 16.16 -4.36 -6.87
C ALA A 224 16.18 -2.84 -7.02
N THR A 225 15.07 -2.17 -6.72
CA THR A 225 14.97 -0.70 -6.76
C THR A 225 15.48 -0.04 -5.48
N TYR A 226 15.28 -0.68 -4.32
CA TYR A 226 15.66 -0.14 -3.03
C TYR A 226 17.17 -0.05 -2.86
N ILE A 227 17.92 -1.10 -3.21
CA ILE A 227 19.37 -1.16 -3.00
C ILE A 227 20.11 0.01 -3.71
N PRO A 228 19.92 0.25 -5.04
CA PRO A 228 20.56 1.35 -5.72
C PRO A 228 20.13 2.73 -5.19
N LEU A 229 18.85 2.90 -4.87
CA LEU A 229 18.33 4.16 -4.33
C LEU A 229 18.88 4.46 -2.93
N TYR A 230 19.02 3.43 -2.09
CA TYR A 230 19.65 3.56 -0.78
C TYR A 230 21.12 3.97 -0.90
N LEU A 231 21.89 3.32 -1.76
CA LEU A 231 23.30 3.66 -2.01
C LEU A 231 23.46 5.08 -2.57
N TRP A 232 22.57 5.49 -3.48
CA TRP A 232 22.50 6.86 -3.98
C TRP A 232 22.16 7.87 -2.87
N SER A 233 21.21 7.56 -2.02
CA SER A 233 20.79 8.45 -0.91
C SER A 233 21.91 8.65 0.11
N ARG A 234 22.79 7.66 0.27
CA ARG A 234 23.99 7.75 1.10
C ARG A 234 25.11 8.58 0.42
N GLY A 235 24.98 8.90 -0.86
CA GLY A 235 26.01 9.59 -1.63
C GLY A 235 27.14 8.70 -2.14
N ASN A 236 26.96 7.37 -2.03
CA ASN A 236 27.95 6.40 -2.51
C ASN A 236 27.91 6.23 -4.03
N ILE A 237 26.85 6.65 -4.70
CA ILE A 237 26.68 6.57 -6.15
C ILE A 237 26.31 7.95 -6.66
N ASN A 238 27.08 8.46 -7.64
CA ASN A 238 26.73 9.65 -8.41
C ASN A 238 26.46 9.23 -9.86
N PHE A 239 25.37 9.76 -10.41
CA PHE A 239 24.99 9.53 -11.81
C PHE A 239 25.56 10.62 -12.70
N ASP A 240 26.04 10.21 -13.87
CA ASP A 240 26.34 11.14 -14.93
C ASP A 240 25.03 11.58 -15.61
N ASN A 241 24.75 12.87 -15.66
CA ASN A 241 23.55 13.43 -16.28
C ASN A 241 23.41 13.10 -17.77
N ALA A 242 24.50 12.65 -18.42
CA ALA A 242 24.53 12.29 -19.83
C ALA A 242 24.19 10.82 -20.11
N SER A 243 24.39 9.93 -19.11
CA SER A 243 24.25 8.48 -19.33
C SER A 243 23.73 7.78 -18.09
N TRP A 244 22.47 7.34 -18.11
CA TRP A 244 21.78 6.68 -16.99
C TRP A 244 22.41 5.35 -16.53
N TRP A 245 23.32 4.75 -17.34
CA TRP A 245 24.06 3.51 -17.01
C TRP A 245 25.50 3.77 -16.52
N LYS A 246 25.99 5.03 -16.56
CA LYS A 246 27.31 5.37 -16.04
C LYS A 246 27.15 5.88 -14.61
N PHE A 247 27.54 5.08 -13.66
CA PHE A 247 27.60 5.46 -12.27
C PHE A 247 29.04 5.40 -11.76
N THR A 248 29.42 6.37 -10.99
CA THR A 248 30.71 6.41 -10.26
C THR A 248 30.45 6.15 -8.80
N ILE A 249 31.16 5.17 -8.26
CA ILE A 249 31.13 4.88 -6.82
C ILE A 249 32.12 5.82 -6.15
N GLN A 250 31.65 6.77 -5.35
CA GLN A 250 32.50 7.70 -4.63
C GLN A 250 32.21 7.58 -3.13
N ARG A 251 33.25 7.88 -2.30
CA ARG A 251 33.05 8.01 -0.87
C ARG A 251 32.15 9.22 -0.61
N ALA A 252 31.14 9.05 0.23
CA ALA A 252 30.05 10.00 0.48
C ALA A 252 30.51 11.46 0.57
N ASP A 253 30.14 12.27 -0.39
CA ASP A 253 30.31 13.72 -0.35
C ASP A 253 29.06 14.38 0.28
N HIS A 254 29.26 15.16 1.34
CA HIS A 254 28.20 15.73 2.18
C HIS A 254 27.77 17.12 1.67
N SER A 255 27.49 17.27 0.40
CA SER A 255 26.95 18.53 -0.12
C SER A 255 25.52 18.78 0.40
N GLU A 256 25.32 19.91 1.08
CA GLU A 256 24.05 20.25 1.75
C GLU A 256 22.85 20.39 0.80
N GLY A 257 23.06 20.79 -0.45
CA GLY A 257 21.99 20.99 -1.42
C GLY A 257 21.22 19.72 -1.84
N LEU A 258 21.85 18.55 -1.76
CA LEU A 258 21.24 17.28 -2.12
C LEU A 258 20.49 16.60 -0.97
N ARG A 259 20.67 17.06 0.28
CA ARG A 259 20.06 16.44 1.47
C ARG A 259 18.53 16.44 1.41
N GLY A 260 17.91 17.51 0.93
CA GLY A 260 16.47 17.63 0.84
C GLY A 260 15.84 16.65 -0.18
N ILE A 261 16.47 16.52 -1.35
CA ILE A 261 16.01 15.60 -2.41
C ILE A 261 16.21 14.15 -1.94
N ARG A 262 17.37 13.84 -1.36
CA ARG A 262 17.70 12.51 -0.81
C ARG A 262 16.71 12.10 0.28
N ARG A 263 16.36 13.01 1.21
CA ARG A 263 15.39 12.74 2.27
C ARG A 263 14.00 12.43 1.70
N ARG A 264 13.51 13.18 0.70
CA ARG A 264 12.22 12.93 0.07
C ARG A 264 12.18 11.57 -0.63
N SER A 265 13.24 11.21 -1.33
CA SER A 265 13.36 9.91 -2.00
C SER A 265 13.38 8.75 -1.01
N LEU A 266 14.12 8.87 0.11
CA LEU A 266 14.12 7.86 1.18
C LEU A 266 12.72 7.65 1.79
N ILE A 267 11.98 8.74 1.98
CA ILE A 267 10.61 8.66 2.50
C ILE A 267 9.71 7.87 1.54
N MET A 268 9.85 8.06 0.23
CA MET A 268 9.09 7.28 -0.76
C MET A 268 9.45 5.80 -0.77
N LEU A 269 10.70 5.46 -0.40
CA LEU A 269 11.15 4.07 -0.30
C LEU A 269 10.61 3.34 0.93
N LEU A 270 10.05 4.05 1.92
CA LEU A 270 9.45 3.42 3.08
C LEU A 270 8.24 2.54 2.70
N TYR A 271 7.44 2.92 1.68
CA TYR A 271 6.30 2.11 1.24
C TYR A 271 6.71 0.71 0.75
N PRO A 272 7.61 0.58 -0.25
CA PRO A 272 8.10 -0.75 -0.62
C PRO A 272 8.84 -1.46 0.52
N GLY A 273 9.55 -0.72 1.38
CA GLY A 273 10.25 -1.30 2.53
C GLY A 273 9.30 -1.95 3.53
N ILE A 274 8.22 -1.27 3.90
CA ILE A 274 7.18 -1.83 4.78
C ILE A 274 6.51 -3.02 4.10
N TYR A 275 6.18 -2.92 2.81
CA TYR A 275 5.62 -4.05 2.07
C TYR A 275 6.52 -5.28 2.16
N CYS A 276 7.82 -5.15 1.95
CA CYS A 276 8.76 -6.25 2.10
C CYS A 276 8.70 -6.86 3.51
N CYS A 277 8.66 -6.03 4.55
CA CYS A 277 8.60 -6.49 5.94
C CYS A 277 7.30 -7.24 6.26
N VAL A 278 6.15 -6.82 5.70
CA VAL A 278 4.86 -7.45 6.00
C VAL A 278 4.59 -8.68 5.13
N ILE A 279 5.11 -8.73 3.89
CA ILE A 279 4.86 -9.84 2.96
C ILE A 279 5.81 -11.02 3.17
N LEU A 280 7.04 -10.79 3.63
CA LEU A 280 8.02 -11.87 3.83
C LEU A 280 7.52 -12.94 4.80
N PRO A 281 7.03 -12.64 6.01
CA PRO A 281 6.57 -13.65 6.95
C PRO A 281 5.46 -14.54 6.36
N VAL A 282 4.43 -13.91 5.75
CA VAL A 282 3.31 -14.67 5.18
C VAL A 282 3.76 -15.51 3.98
N SER A 283 4.65 -14.98 3.14
CA SER A 283 5.18 -15.73 1.99
C SER A 283 5.97 -16.95 2.42
N VAL A 284 6.85 -16.82 3.42
CA VAL A 284 7.66 -17.93 3.93
C VAL A 284 6.77 -19.01 4.55
N VAL A 285 5.84 -18.64 5.41
CA VAL A 285 4.91 -19.56 6.08
C VAL A 285 4.08 -20.33 5.05
N ARG A 286 3.56 -19.63 4.04
CA ARG A 286 2.77 -20.27 2.96
C ARG A 286 3.60 -21.19 2.09
N TRP A 287 4.83 -20.80 1.78
CA TRP A 287 5.71 -21.64 0.96
C TRP A 287 6.09 -22.93 1.67
N ILE A 288 6.35 -22.87 2.98
CA ILE A 288 6.58 -24.06 3.81
C ILE A 288 5.34 -24.96 3.76
N GLY A 289 4.13 -24.39 3.92
CA GLY A 289 2.87 -25.15 3.82
C GLY A 289 2.71 -25.85 2.47
N PHE A 290 3.01 -25.18 1.34
CA PHE A 290 2.91 -25.79 -0.01
C PHE A 290 3.91 -26.92 -0.22
N VAL A 291 5.11 -26.83 0.33
CA VAL A 291 6.12 -27.91 0.26
C VAL A 291 5.67 -29.11 1.08
N GLN A 292 5.12 -28.89 2.27
CA GLN A 292 4.60 -29.94 3.15
C GLN A 292 3.38 -30.65 2.54
N GLU A 293 2.40 -29.88 2.01
CA GLU A 293 1.23 -30.43 1.28
C GLU A 293 1.68 -31.38 0.15
N ARG A 294 2.75 -31.02 -0.59
CA ARG A 294 3.29 -31.86 -1.68
C ARG A 294 4.05 -33.07 -1.19
N GLY A 295 4.75 -32.96 -0.08
CA GLY A 295 5.60 -34.01 0.47
C GLY A 295 4.85 -35.12 1.21
N GLY A 296 3.53 -34.95 1.42
CA GLY A 296 2.72 -35.89 2.21
C GLY A 296 3.16 -35.99 3.67
N HIS A 297 3.93 -35.00 4.16
CA HIS A 297 4.39 -34.96 5.54
C HIS A 297 3.26 -34.50 6.47
N SER A 298 3.13 -35.18 7.61
CA SER A 298 2.15 -34.85 8.64
C SER A 298 2.50 -33.62 9.47
N ASP A 299 3.70 -33.05 9.26
CA ASP A 299 4.15 -31.87 9.99
C ASP A 299 3.52 -30.63 9.37
N HIS A 300 2.40 -30.19 9.93
CA HIS A 300 1.74 -28.96 9.52
C HIS A 300 2.47 -27.74 10.09
N VAL A 301 2.47 -26.65 9.31
CA VAL A 301 2.91 -25.33 9.81
C VAL A 301 2.13 -25.03 11.09
N PRO A 302 2.79 -24.62 12.19
CA PRO A 302 2.09 -24.28 13.42
C PRO A 302 1.01 -23.21 13.16
N PRO A 303 -0.25 -23.42 13.62
CA PRO A 303 -1.33 -22.45 13.43
C PRO A 303 -0.95 -21.02 13.87
N ALA A 304 -0.22 -20.91 14.98
CA ALA A 304 0.25 -19.65 15.52
C ALA A 304 1.15 -18.88 14.51
N ALA A 305 2.02 -19.57 13.76
CA ALA A 305 2.86 -18.93 12.75
C ALA A 305 2.02 -18.39 11.58
N SER A 306 1.01 -19.15 11.15
CA SER A 306 0.06 -18.72 10.12
C SER A 306 -0.72 -17.48 10.55
N PHE A 307 -1.31 -17.49 11.73
CA PHE A 307 -2.07 -16.34 12.25
C PHE A 307 -1.19 -15.12 12.50
N ALA A 308 0.00 -15.29 13.07
CA ALA A 308 0.92 -14.19 13.29
C ALA A 308 1.35 -13.52 11.97
N SER A 309 1.71 -14.32 10.98
CA SER A 309 2.14 -13.80 9.67
C SER A 309 1.02 -13.08 8.94
N VAL A 310 -0.21 -13.61 8.98
CA VAL A 310 -1.38 -12.98 8.36
C VAL A 310 -1.83 -11.73 9.13
N ALA A 311 -1.73 -11.72 10.46
CA ALA A 311 -2.00 -10.52 11.25
C ALA A 311 -1.01 -9.39 10.92
N ILE A 312 0.30 -9.70 10.80
CA ILE A 312 1.31 -8.73 10.36
C ILE A 312 0.96 -8.19 8.96
N PHE A 313 0.61 -9.08 8.03
CA PHE A 313 0.21 -8.68 6.68
C PHE A 313 -1.09 -7.86 6.68
N GLY A 314 -2.05 -8.20 7.53
CA GLY A 314 -3.30 -7.45 7.71
C GLY A 314 -3.12 -6.01 8.21
N LEU A 315 -1.97 -5.67 8.81
CA LEU A 315 -1.63 -4.31 9.23
C LEU A 315 -1.10 -3.42 8.09
N SER A 316 -0.93 -3.94 6.87
CA SER A 316 -0.35 -3.19 5.73
C SER A 316 -1.05 -1.86 5.48
N GLY A 317 -2.39 -1.84 5.46
CA GLY A 317 -3.18 -0.62 5.24
C GLY A 317 -3.01 0.41 6.37
N ALA A 318 -2.92 -0.02 7.62
CA ALA A 318 -2.62 0.87 8.74
C ALA A 318 -1.21 1.47 8.62
N CYS A 319 -0.21 0.67 8.26
CA CYS A 319 1.15 1.13 8.03
C CYS A 319 1.21 2.13 6.87
N ASN A 320 0.53 1.85 5.75
CA ASN A 320 0.45 2.76 4.60
C ASN A 320 -0.22 4.08 4.97
N ALA A 321 -1.30 4.05 5.76
CA ALA A 321 -2.01 5.23 6.25
C ALA A 321 -1.11 6.08 7.16
N ILE A 322 -0.43 5.46 8.13
CA ILE A 322 0.52 6.14 9.02
C ILE A 322 1.65 6.77 8.22
N LEU A 323 2.22 6.03 7.27
CA LEU A 323 3.26 6.57 6.39
C LEU A 323 2.78 7.80 5.64
N LEU A 324 1.61 7.75 5.01
CA LEU A 324 1.07 8.89 4.29
C LEU A 324 0.96 10.12 5.21
N LEU A 325 0.34 9.94 6.38
CA LEU A 325 0.04 11.04 7.31
C LEU A 325 1.31 11.64 7.93
N THR A 326 2.37 10.86 8.08
CA THR A 326 3.64 11.31 8.69
C THR A 326 4.63 11.86 7.68
N THR A 327 4.65 11.29 6.46
CA THR A 327 5.69 11.60 5.47
C THR A 327 5.26 12.61 4.41
N ARG A 328 3.96 12.73 4.16
CA ARG A 328 3.39 13.62 3.13
C ARG A 328 2.19 14.43 3.61
N PRO A 329 2.33 15.22 4.69
CA PRO A 329 1.19 16.01 5.20
C PRO A 329 0.70 17.08 4.22
N GLU A 330 1.52 17.45 3.22
CA GLU A 330 1.24 18.51 2.23
C GLU A 330 1.00 17.97 0.81
N ALA A 331 0.94 16.64 0.62
CA ALA A 331 0.79 16.08 -0.72
C ALA A 331 -0.63 16.24 -1.27
N GLY A 332 -0.76 17.03 -2.30
CA GLY A 332 -1.92 17.15 -3.19
C GLY A 332 -3.30 16.83 -2.57
N LEU A 333 -3.89 15.73 -3.00
CA LEU A 333 -5.23 15.29 -2.55
C LEU A 333 -5.28 14.92 -1.05
N PHE A 334 -4.14 14.55 -0.47
CA PHE A 334 -4.01 14.06 0.91
C PHE A 334 -3.61 15.16 1.91
N SER A 335 -3.31 16.39 1.44
CA SER A 335 -2.82 17.45 2.31
C SER A 335 -3.85 17.82 3.38
N ARG A 336 -3.39 18.05 4.61
CA ARG A 336 -4.21 18.74 5.61
C ARG A 336 -4.42 20.17 5.13
N LEU A 337 -5.68 20.62 5.06
CA LEU A 337 -6.00 22.00 4.75
C LEU A 337 -5.36 22.89 5.82
N ASN A 338 -4.36 23.67 5.42
CA ASN A 338 -3.73 24.62 6.30
C ASN A 338 -4.71 25.80 6.57
N ARG A 339 -4.64 26.42 7.74
CA ARG A 339 -5.51 27.55 8.12
C ARG A 339 -5.38 28.73 7.14
N ASP A 340 -4.20 28.86 6.53
CA ASP A 340 -3.90 29.87 5.52
C ASP A 340 -4.67 29.64 4.20
N ASP A 341 -4.92 28.37 3.84
CA ASP A 341 -5.78 28.01 2.70
C ASP A 341 -7.27 28.28 2.97
N MET A 342 -7.67 28.45 4.23
CA MET A 342 -9.05 28.77 4.60
C MET A 342 -9.41 30.26 4.40
N GLY A 343 -8.48 31.08 3.91
CA GLY A 343 -8.77 32.49 3.59
C GLY A 343 -9.03 33.37 4.83
N LEU A 344 -8.60 32.94 6.00
CA LEU A 344 -8.36 33.82 7.11
C LEU A 344 -7.07 34.55 6.76
N ALA A 345 -7.21 35.72 6.10
CA ALA A 345 -6.09 36.63 5.90
C ALA A 345 -5.31 36.72 7.22
N PRO A 346 -3.97 36.66 7.23
CA PRO A 346 -3.23 37.01 8.40
C PRO A 346 -3.71 38.39 8.84
N ALA A 347 -4.09 38.53 10.09
CA ALA A 347 -4.40 39.81 10.65
C ALA A 347 -3.26 40.75 10.24
N SER A 348 -3.57 41.79 9.50
CA SER A 348 -2.60 42.76 9.02
C SER A 348 -1.64 43.10 10.16
N PRO A 349 -0.33 43.03 9.96
CA PRO A 349 0.60 43.43 11.01
C PRO A 349 0.21 44.86 11.45
N PRO A 350 0.23 45.15 12.74
CA PRO A 350 -0.13 46.49 13.21
C PRO A 350 0.75 47.50 12.46
N LEU A 351 0.11 48.51 11.86
CA LEU A 351 0.77 49.61 11.20
C LEU A 351 1.81 50.18 12.15
N GLN A 352 3.10 49.96 11.81
CA GLN A 352 4.16 50.70 12.47
C GLN A 352 3.98 52.18 12.19
N PRO A 353 4.01 53.06 13.21
CA PRO A 353 3.96 54.50 12.98
C PRO A 353 5.19 54.88 12.13
N LYS A 354 4.97 55.47 10.97
CA LYS A 354 6.03 56.13 10.22
C LYS A 354 6.60 57.22 11.11
N GLU A 355 7.77 57.03 11.63
CA GLU A 355 8.59 58.12 12.17
C GLU A 355 8.87 59.12 11.05
N PHE A 356 8.27 60.28 11.20
CA PHE A 356 8.62 61.48 10.48
C PHE A 356 10.03 61.92 10.93
N ALA A 357 11.05 61.47 10.20
CA ALA A 357 12.40 62.02 10.34
C ALA A 357 12.39 63.37 9.61
N ALA A 358 12.54 64.39 10.41
CA ALA A 358 12.61 65.79 9.98
C ALA A 358 13.78 66.03 9.01
N SER A 359 13.47 66.78 7.99
CA SER A 359 14.37 67.41 7.03
C SER A 359 15.45 68.25 7.74
N GLY A 360 16.67 67.97 7.47
CA GLY A 360 17.82 68.83 7.71
C GLY A 360 18.53 69.09 6.40
N SER A 361 18.35 70.31 5.96
CA SER A 361 19.03 70.92 4.82
C SER A 361 20.55 70.86 4.95
N ASN A 362 21.26 70.52 3.87
CA ASN A 362 22.51 71.22 3.53
C ASN A 362 22.75 71.20 2.03
N ILE A 363 22.88 72.39 1.51
CA ILE A 363 23.30 72.83 0.19
C ILE A 363 24.83 72.78 0.14
N ASN A 364 25.39 72.26 -0.95
CA ASN A 364 26.62 72.68 -1.65
C ASN A 364 26.70 71.79 -2.90
N ALA A 365 26.54 72.26 -4.08
CA ALA A 365 27.37 73.09 -4.99
C ALA A 365 28.59 72.29 -5.50
N ASP A 366 28.71 72.39 -6.81
CA ASP A 366 29.85 72.10 -7.71
C ASP A 366 29.98 70.66 -8.17
N GLU A 367 30.12 70.37 -9.42
CA GLU A 367 30.64 70.89 -10.69
C GLU A 367 30.31 69.81 -11.75
N GLU A 368 29.71 70.17 -12.83
CA GLU A 368 30.21 70.31 -14.24
C GLU A 368 31.06 69.15 -14.81
N HIS A 369 30.72 68.86 -16.05
CA HIS A 369 31.48 68.12 -17.14
C HIS A 369 31.35 66.58 -17.09
N GLU A 370 30.99 65.90 -18.21
CA GLU A 370 31.30 66.10 -19.61
C GLU A 370 30.41 65.22 -20.49
N LEU A 371 30.03 65.76 -21.63
CA LEU A 371 29.44 65.13 -22.79
C LEU A 371 30.34 64.06 -23.42
N GLY A 372 29.77 63.02 -23.96
CA GLY A 372 30.54 62.25 -24.92
C GLY A 372 29.97 60.95 -25.45
N ARG A 373 29.09 60.99 -26.48
CA ARG A 373 29.08 60.09 -27.67
C ARG A 373 28.60 58.63 -27.55
N LEU A 374 27.46 58.43 -28.13
CA LEU A 374 27.17 57.26 -29.00
C LEU A 374 28.15 57.18 -30.20
N PRO A 375 28.44 56.00 -30.79
CA PRO A 375 27.62 55.54 -31.90
C PRO A 375 27.41 54.02 -32.02
N SER A 376 26.28 53.71 -32.58
CA SER A 376 25.92 52.75 -33.65
C SER A 376 26.90 51.64 -34.04
N ARG A 377 26.50 50.40 -33.88
CA ARG A 377 26.17 49.46 -34.96
C ARG A 377 25.43 48.24 -34.39
#